data_287aa5f7bb9cd688b85ce04458020d77
#
_entry.id   287aa5f7bb9cd688b85ce04458020d77
#
_cell.length_a   1.000
_cell.length_b   1.000
_cell.length_c   1.000
_cell.angle_alpha   90.00
_cell.angle_beta   90.00
_cell.angle_gamma   90.00
#
_symmetry.space_group_name_H-M   'P 1'
#
loop_
_entity.id
_entity.type
_entity.pdbx_description
1 polymer ?
#
loop_
_entity_poly.entity_id
_entity_poly.type
_entity_poly.pdbx_seq_one_letter_code
_entity_poly.pdbx_strand_id
1 'polypeptide(L)'
;MLSEFANKMQGQYTLEDLTTLETIEDILVFQTFNSQIALDLGCLIVQKSQCYPEEVAVMIKREADGVNIFQYVADSKAQRNIDFAMRKRLAVLASGHSSLWPLVHRVVTGEGELVEEALPVGGAFPIKVDGHIVATLAVSGLHEGMDFQIIVDSLREYLQVSIPDFRGPLV
;
A
#
# COMPACT_ATOMS: atom_id res chain seq x y z
N MET A 1 20.76 5.82 -0.07
CA MET A 1 19.58 6.44 0.57
C MET A 1 18.60 5.41 1.11
N LEU A 2 18.00 4.55 0.29
CA LEU A 2 17.10 3.48 0.77
C LEU A 2 17.81 2.45 1.64
N SER A 3 19.04 2.11 1.31
CA SER A 3 19.87 1.23 2.15
C SER A 3 20.16 1.83 3.53
N GLU A 4 20.38 3.13 3.62
CA GLU A 4 20.55 3.84 4.90
C GLU A 4 19.26 3.83 5.71
N PHE A 5 18.12 4.01 5.06
CA PHE A 5 16.82 3.93 5.71
C PHE A 5 16.56 2.52 6.25
N ALA A 6 16.81 1.49 5.45
CA ALA A 6 16.70 0.11 5.90
C ALA A 6 17.62 -0.21 7.07
N ASN A 7 18.85 0.34 7.04
CA ASN A 7 19.82 0.18 8.15
C ASN A 7 19.31 0.83 9.44
N LYS A 8 18.65 1.98 9.37
CA LYS A 8 18.04 2.63 10.54
C LYS A 8 16.91 1.80 11.13
N MET A 9 16.26 0.98 10.32
CA MET A 9 15.15 0.12 10.73
C MET A 9 15.62 -1.26 11.22
N GLN A 10 16.92 -1.53 11.27
CA GLN A 10 17.44 -2.81 11.76
C GLN A 10 16.95 -3.10 13.18
N GLY A 11 16.44 -4.33 13.41
CA GLY A 11 15.88 -4.76 14.68
C GLY A 11 14.49 -4.23 14.99
N GLN A 12 13.90 -3.41 14.11
CA GLN A 12 12.54 -2.86 14.31
C GLN A 12 11.43 -3.83 13.89
N TYR A 13 11.74 -4.76 13.00
CA TYR A 13 10.78 -5.77 12.52
C TYR A 13 11.24 -7.16 12.92
N THR A 14 10.25 -8.04 13.17
CA THR A 14 10.46 -9.45 13.50
C THR A 14 10.03 -10.35 12.33
N LEU A 15 10.41 -11.62 12.38
CA LEU A 15 9.91 -12.63 11.44
C LEU A 15 8.37 -12.76 11.54
N GLU A 16 7.81 -12.60 12.73
CA GLU A 16 6.35 -12.60 12.93
C GLU A 16 5.69 -11.42 12.19
N ASP A 17 6.29 -10.23 12.22
CA ASP A 17 5.80 -9.07 11.46
C ASP A 17 5.77 -9.38 9.96
N LEU A 18 6.83 -9.95 9.41
CA LEU A 18 6.89 -10.34 8.00
C LEU A 18 5.81 -11.37 7.66
N THR A 19 5.68 -12.41 8.46
CA THR A 19 4.66 -13.46 8.27
C THR A 19 3.25 -12.90 8.35
N THR A 20 3.00 -11.99 9.30
CA THR A 20 1.70 -11.33 9.45
C THR A 20 1.37 -10.47 8.23
N LEU A 21 2.35 -9.70 7.74
CA LEU A 21 2.16 -8.87 6.55
C LEU A 21 1.81 -9.72 5.33
N GLU A 22 2.53 -10.82 5.11
CA GLU A 22 2.25 -11.76 4.01
C GLU A 22 0.87 -12.41 4.16
N THR A 23 0.47 -12.78 5.38
CA THR A 23 -0.87 -13.31 5.66
C THR A 23 -1.97 -12.30 5.31
N ILE A 24 -1.78 -11.04 5.69
CA ILE A 24 -2.71 -9.95 5.33
C ILE A 24 -2.85 -9.83 3.80
N GLU A 25 -1.72 -9.85 3.09
CA GLU A 25 -1.71 -9.75 1.63
C GLU A 25 -2.40 -10.94 0.96
N ASP A 26 -2.22 -12.15 1.49
CA ASP A 26 -2.85 -13.37 0.98
C ASP A 26 -4.38 -13.39 1.18
N ILE A 27 -4.86 -12.77 2.25
CA ILE A 27 -6.31 -12.67 2.54
C ILE A 27 -6.97 -11.57 1.70
N LEU A 28 -6.31 -10.44 1.52
CA LEU A 28 -6.85 -9.27 0.82
C LEU A 28 -6.71 -9.40 -0.71
N VAL A 29 -7.36 -10.41 -1.28
CA VAL A 29 -7.39 -10.68 -2.72
C VAL A 29 -8.82 -10.59 -3.24
N PHE A 30 -8.96 -10.34 -4.55
CA PHE A 30 -10.24 -10.16 -5.22
C PHE A 30 -10.58 -11.38 -6.08
N GLN A 31 -11.85 -11.73 -6.17
CA GLN A 31 -12.35 -12.72 -7.14
C GLN A 31 -12.51 -12.11 -8.52
N THR A 32 -12.87 -10.84 -8.58
CA THR A 32 -12.99 -10.02 -9.79
C THR A 32 -12.65 -8.58 -9.47
N PHE A 33 -12.22 -7.84 -10.46
CA PHE A 33 -11.93 -6.42 -10.33
C PHE A 33 -12.32 -5.68 -11.61
N ASN A 34 -12.95 -4.52 -11.46
CA ASN A 34 -13.38 -3.66 -12.56
C ASN A 34 -13.43 -2.19 -12.11
N SER A 35 -13.78 -1.30 -13.03
CA SER A 35 -13.84 0.14 -12.74
C SER A 35 -14.88 0.50 -11.70
N GLN A 36 -16.01 -0.22 -11.61
CA GLN A 36 -17.03 0.03 -10.58
C GLN A 36 -16.51 -0.33 -9.20
N ILE A 37 -15.79 -1.45 -9.06
CA ILE A 37 -15.15 -1.84 -7.80
C ILE A 37 -14.09 -0.81 -7.40
N ALA A 38 -13.31 -0.32 -8.36
CA ALA A 38 -12.32 0.74 -8.12
C ALA A 38 -12.99 2.02 -7.60
N LEU A 39 -14.10 2.43 -8.18
CA LEU A 39 -14.88 3.59 -7.73
C LEU A 39 -15.37 3.40 -6.29
N ASP A 40 -16.00 2.27 -6.00
CA ASP A 40 -16.55 1.96 -4.68
C ASP A 40 -15.43 1.94 -3.61
N LEU A 41 -14.33 1.28 -3.91
CA LEU A 41 -13.18 1.18 -3.02
C LEU A 41 -12.51 2.55 -2.81
N GLY A 42 -12.30 3.31 -3.87
CA GLY A 42 -11.72 4.65 -3.79
C GLY A 42 -12.58 5.60 -2.96
N CYS A 43 -13.89 5.60 -3.17
CA CYS A 43 -14.83 6.39 -2.37
C CYS A 43 -14.84 5.97 -0.90
N LEU A 44 -14.74 4.67 -0.60
CA LEU A 44 -14.65 4.18 0.77
C LEU A 44 -13.40 4.72 1.47
N ILE A 45 -12.25 4.73 0.80
CA ILE A 45 -10.99 5.26 1.36
C ILE A 45 -11.12 6.77 1.63
N VAL A 46 -11.65 7.52 0.67
CA VAL A 46 -11.88 8.97 0.84
C VAL A 46 -12.82 9.24 2.03
N GLN A 47 -13.88 8.46 2.16
CA GLN A 47 -14.80 8.57 3.28
C GLN A 47 -14.12 8.26 4.62
N LYS A 48 -13.33 7.18 4.68
CA LYS A 48 -12.57 6.83 5.90
C LYS A 48 -11.54 7.88 6.27
N SER A 49 -10.95 8.56 5.30
CA SER A 49 -9.95 9.60 5.54
C SER A 49 -10.49 10.75 6.39
N GLN A 50 -11.80 10.95 6.42
CA GLN A 50 -12.44 11.95 7.27
C GLN A 50 -12.29 11.68 8.77
N CYS A 51 -11.96 10.44 9.16
CA CYS A 51 -11.68 10.05 10.53
C CYS A 51 -10.19 10.24 10.91
N TYR A 52 -9.37 10.69 9.98
CA TYR A 52 -7.95 10.96 10.19
C TYR A 52 -7.70 12.48 10.28
N PRO A 53 -6.61 12.91 10.95
CA PRO A 53 -6.32 14.35 11.10
C PRO A 53 -5.87 15.01 9.80
N GLU A 54 -5.34 14.24 8.83
CA GLU A 54 -4.91 14.78 7.53
C GLU A 54 -5.81 14.26 6.42
N GLU A 55 -5.85 15.03 5.33
CA GLU A 55 -6.48 14.62 4.09
C GLU A 55 -5.56 13.72 3.26
N VAL A 56 -6.09 13.12 2.19
CA VAL A 56 -5.37 12.14 1.37
C VAL A 56 -5.45 12.45 -0.12
N ALA A 57 -4.45 11.93 -0.85
CA ALA A 57 -4.54 11.64 -2.26
C ALA A 57 -4.65 10.12 -2.43
N VAL A 58 -5.56 9.68 -3.29
CA VAL A 58 -5.83 8.25 -3.58
C VAL A 58 -5.71 8.02 -5.07
N MET A 59 -5.05 6.93 -5.44
CA MET A 59 -4.89 6.53 -6.84
C MET A 59 -5.15 5.03 -6.95
N ILE A 60 -5.98 4.62 -7.92
CA ILE A 60 -6.09 3.23 -8.35
C ILE A 60 -5.74 3.18 -9.83
N LYS A 61 -4.65 2.50 -10.14
CA LYS A 61 -4.12 2.38 -11.50
C LYS A 61 -4.35 0.97 -12.03
N ARG A 62 -4.99 0.86 -13.19
CA ARG A 62 -5.13 -0.41 -13.91
C ARG A 62 -3.80 -0.75 -14.58
N GLU A 63 -3.24 -1.92 -14.28
CA GLU A 63 -1.87 -2.23 -14.69
C GLU A 63 -1.77 -2.65 -16.18
N ALA A 64 -2.84 -3.17 -16.76
CA ALA A 64 -2.82 -3.59 -18.17
C ALA A 64 -2.50 -2.44 -19.16
N ASP A 65 -2.93 -1.23 -18.85
CA ASP A 65 -2.77 -0.06 -19.74
C ASP A 65 -2.27 1.20 -19.02
N GLY A 66 -2.06 1.13 -17.70
CA GLY A 66 -1.54 2.25 -16.90
C GLY A 66 -2.54 3.39 -16.69
N VAL A 67 -3.82 3.17 -16.93
CA VAL A 67 -4.86 4.19 -16.71
C VAL A 67 -5.19 4.33 -15.23
N ASN A 68 -5.23 5.56 -14.72
CA ASN A 68 -5.80 5.84 -13.41
C ASN A 68 -7.32 5.73 -13.53
N ILE A 69 -7.88 4.62 -13.06
CA ILE A 69 -9.33 4.38 -13.09
C ILE A 69 -10.06 5.00 -11.90
N PHE A 70 -9.32 5.42 -10.90
CA PHE A 70 -9.78 6.28 -9.80
C PHE A 70 -8.63 7.17 -9.37
N GLN A 71 -8.90 8.46 -9.21
CA GLN A 71 -7.95 9.40 -8.61
C GLN A 71 -8.71 10.48 -7.86
N TYR A 72 -8.29 10.72 -6.64
CA TYR A 72 -8.78 11.80 -5.80
C TYR A 72 -7.59 12.50 -5.14
N VAL A 73 -7.59 13.80 -5.17
CA VAL A 73 -6.60 14.64 -4.49
C VAL A 73 -7.36 15.67 -3.68
N ALA A 74 -7.27 15.58 -2.36
CA ALA A 74 -7.93 16.55 -1.46
C ALA A 74 -7.33 17.96 -1.64
N ASP A 75 -8.08 18.98 -1.24
CA ASP A 75 -7.69 20.38 -1.44
C ASP A 75 -6.34 20.73 -0.80
N SER A 76 -6.00 20.13 0.35
CA SER A 76 -4.71 20.33 1.02
C SER A 76 -3.55 19.51 0.45
N LYS A 77 -3.82 18.62 -0.52
CA LYS A 77 -2.82 17.78 -1.17
C LYS A 77 -2.45 18.32 -2.54
N ALA A 78 -1.36 17.83 -3.11
CA ALA A 78 -0.77 18.35 -4.33
C ALA A 78 -0.22 17.23 -5.21
N GLN A 79 0.27 17.60 -6.39
CA GLN A 79 0.90 16.65 -7.33
C GLN A 79 1.97 15.79 -6.65
N ARG A 80 2.75 16.33 -5.72
CA ARG A 80 3.78 15.57 -4.97
C ARG A 80 3.21 14.32 -4.27
N ASN A 81 1.96 14.36 -3.84
CA ASN A 81 1.32 13.20 -3.20
C ASN A 81 1.02 12.10 -4.22
N ILE A 82 0.64 12.47 -5.43
CA ILE A 82 0.52 11.52 -6.55
C ILE A 82 1.89 10.97 -6.93
N ASP A 83 2.93 11.79 -6.95
CA ASP A 83 4.29 11.35 -7.22
C ASP A 83 4.78 10.33 -6.16
N PHE A 84 4.49 10.57 -4.89
CA PHE A 84 4.76 9.58 -3.82
C PHE A 84 3.94 8.30 -4.02
N ALA A 85 2.67 8.41 -4.36
CA ALA A 85 1.82 7.24 -4.65
C ALA A 85 2.40 6.41 -5.81
N MET A 86 2.88 7.07 -6.86
CA MET A 86 3.55 6.40 -7.99
C MET A 86 4.83 5.70 -7.58
N ARG A 87 5.64 6.29 -6.72
CA ARG A 87 6.86 5.66 -6.21
C ARG A 87 6.56 4.45 -5.31
N LYS A 88 5.51 4.53 -4.48
CA LYS A 88 5.03 3.39 -3.70
C LYS A 88 4.53 2.26 -4.62
N ARG A 89 3.81 2.61 -5.70
CA ARG A 89 3.40 1.66 -6.73
C ARG A 89 4.60 0.91 -7.33
N LEU A 90 5.71 1.59 -7.60
CA LEU A 90 6.92 0.93 -8.11
C LEU A 90 7.44 -0.15 -7.14
N ALA A 91 7.37 0.08 -5.83
CA ALA A 91 7.71 -0.93 -4.84
C ALA A 91 6.79 -2.15 -4.91
N VAL A 92 5.48 -1.94 -5.15
CA VAL A 92 4.52 -3.03 -5.34
C VAL A 92 4.86 -3.84 -6.60
N LEU A 93 5.07 -3.19 -7.73
CA LEU A 93 5.37 -3.88 -8.99
C LEU A 93 6.70 -4.62 -8.97
N ALA A 94 7.72 -4.06 -8.31
CA ALA A 94 9.03 -4.69 -8.19
C ALA A 94 9.02 -5.92 -7.28
N SER A 95 8.19 -5.93 -6.24
CA SER A 95 8.16 -7.02 -5.24
C SER A 95 7.02 -8.01 -5.43
N GLY A 96 5.92 -7.59 -6.04
CA GLY A 96 4.67 -8.36 -6.07
C GLY A 96 3.90 -8.35 -4.74
N HIS A 97 4.31 -7.49 -3.80
CA HIS A 97 3.77 -7.34 -2.46
C HIS A 97 3.33 -5.88 -2.21
N SER A 98 2.78 -5.61 -1.03
CA SER A 98 2.52 -4.22 -0.61
C SER A 98 3.83 -3.42 -0.56
N SER A 99 3.74 -2.10 -0.65
CA SER A 99 4.92 -1.23 -0.67
C SER A 99 5.73 -1.25 0.64
N LEU A 100 5.14 -1.70 1.74
CA LEU A 100 5.84 -1.88 3.01
C LEU A 100 6.69 -3.16 3.05
N TRP A 101 6.28 -4.19 2.32
CA TRP A 101 6.92 -5.50 2.36
C TRP A 101 8.41 -5.49 2.02
N PRO A 102 8.91 -4.78 0.98
CA PRO A 102 10.34 -4.80 0.66
C PRO A 102 11.22 -4.33 1.82
N LEU A 103 10.78 -3.31 2.56
CA LEU A 103 11.50 -2.84 3.74
C LEU A 103 11.50 -3.88 4.86
N VAL A 104 10.33 -4.42 5.21
CA VAL A 104 10.20 -5.43 6.27
C VAL A 104 11.00 -6.67 5.92
N HIS A 105 10.87 -7.16 4.70
CA HIS A 105 11.63 -8.32 4.21
C HIS A 105 13.13 -8.09 4.29
N ARG A 106 13.62 -6.95 3.81
CA ARG A 106 15.04 -6.59 3.84
C ARG A 106 15.58 -6.52 5.28
N VAL A 107 14.83 -5.90 6.18
CA VAL A 107 15.24 -5.77 7.59
C VAL A 107 15.28 -7.13 8.29
N VAL A 108 14.29 -7.99 8.04
CA VAL A 108 14.19 -9.30 8.72
C VAL A 108 15.20 -10.32 8.16
N THR A 109 15.35 -10.38 6.83
CA THR A 109 16.15 -11.43 6.19
C THR A 109 17.54 -10.98 5.79
N GLY A 110 17.79 -9.68 5.65
CA GLY A 110 19.01 -9.13 5.07
C GLY A 110 19.08 -9.24 3.55
N GLU A 111 18.06 -9.79 2.91
CA GLU A 111 17.99 -10.05 1.47
C GLU A 111 17.03 -9.11 0.75
N GLY A 112 17.11 -9.10 -0.57
CA GLY A 112 16.26 -8.28 -1.45
C GLY A 112 16.91 -6.94 -1.80
N GLU A 113 16.58 -6.45 -2.97
CA GLU A 113 17.03 -5.14 -3.44
C GLU A 113 15.92 -4.10 -3.21
N LEU A 114 16.32 -2.92 -2.77
CA LEU A 114 15.45 -1.76 -2.72
C LEU A 114 15.69 -0.93 -3.98
N VAL A 115 14.67 -0.86 -4.84
CA VAL A 115 14.73 -0.08 -6.07
C VAL A 115 14.79 1.40 -5.73
N GLU A 116 15.81 2.12 -6.23
CA GLU A 116 16.09 3.51 -5.84
C GLU A 116 14.94 4.47 -6.14
N GLU A 117 14.22 4.26 -7.25
CA GLU A 117 13.07 5.07 -7.65
C GLU A 117 11.80 4.72 -6.87
N ALA A 118 11.76 3.54 -6.26
CA ALA A 118 10.63 3.09 -5.47
C ALA A 118 10.66 3.69 -4.06
N LEU A 119 9.49 3.74 -3.44
CA LEU A 119 9.35 4.18 -2.05
C LEU A 119 8.80 3.01 -1.24
N PRO A 120 9.65 2.25 -0.52
CA PRO A 120 9.25 1.03 0.20
C PRO A 120 8.70 1.35 1.59
N VAL A 121 7.67 2.18 1.63
CA VAL A 121 6.93 2.54 2.84
C VAL A 121 5.46 2.25 2.63
N GLY A 122 4.68 2.19 3.70
CA GLY A 122 3.26 1.91 3.63
C GLY A 122 2.50 2.88 2.74
N GLY A 123 1.47 2.39 2.07
CA GLY A 123 0.55 3.21 1.30
C GLY A 123 0.38 2.82 -0.16
N ALA A 124 0.89 1.67 -0.61
CA ALA A 124 0.44 1.05 -1.84
C ALA A 124 0.24 -0.45 -1.65
N PHE A 125 -0.77 -0.98 -2.32
CA PHE A 125 -1.20 -2.35 -2.16
C PHE A 125 -1.58 -2.96 -3.52
N PRO A 126 -1.16 -4.20 -3.80
CA PRO A 126 -1.53 -4.87 -5.05
C PRO A 126 -2.99 -5.31 -5.00
N ILE A 127 -3.72 -5.07 -6.07
CA ILE A 127 -5.03 -5.68 -6.28
C ILE A 127 -4.83 -6.90 -7.14
N LYS A 128 -5.00 -8.08 -6.54
CA LYS A 128 -4.75 -9.37 -7.19
C LYS A 128 -6.05 -10.10 -7.48
N VAL A 129 -6.13 -10.67 -8.67
CA VAL A 129 -7.15 -11.62 -9.12
C VAL A 129 -6.44 -12.84 -9.68
N ASP A 130 -6.76 -14.03 -9.18
CA ASP A 130 -6.12 -15.29 -9.56
C ASP A 130 -4.57 -15.24 -9.50
N GLY A 131 -4.04 -14.58 -8.46
CA GLY A 131 -2.60 -14.45 -8.23
C GLY A 131 -1.89 -13.40 -9.10
N HIS A 132 -2.60 -12.68 -9.96
CA HIS A 132 -2.05 -11.65 -10.84
C HIS A 132 -2.42 -10.25 -10.36
N ILE A 133 -1.45 -9.33 -10.38
CA ILE A 133 -1.70 -7.92 -10.10
C ILE A 133 -2.44 -7.30 -11.29
N VAL A 134 -3.71 -6.96 -11.10
CA VAL A 134 -4.54 -6.32 -12.13
C VAL A 134 -4.61 -4.80 -11.95
N ALA A 135 -4.38 -4.33 -10.74
CA ALA A 135 -4.33 -2.91 -10.41
C ALA A 135 -3.45 -2.67 -9.19
N THR A 136 -3.09 -1.43 -8.96
CA THR A 136 -2.41 -0.99 -7.73
C THR A 136 -3.20 0.15 -7.10
N LEU A 137 -3.49 0.00 -5.82
CA LEU A 137 -4.10 1.02 -4.98
C LEU A 137 -3.00 1.74 -4.22
N ALA A 138 -2.96 3.07 -4.26
CA ALA A 138 -1.99 3.85 -3.51
C ALA A 138 -2.65 5.06 -2.83
N VAL A 139 -2.19 5.35 -1.62
CA VAL A 139 -2.60 6.49 -0.79
C VAL A 139 -1.36 7.25 -0.34
N SER A 140 -1.45 8.56 -0.34
CA SER A 140 -0.42 9.45 0.19
C SER A 140 -1.06 10.62 0.92
N GLY A 141 -0.57 10.95 2.11
CA GLY A 141 -1.00 12.15 2.83
C GLY A 141 -1.11 12.01 4.34
N LEU A 142 -1.20 10.79 4.87
CA LEU A 142 -1.24 10.56 6.30
C LEU A 142 0.18 10.41 6.87
N HIS A 143 0.36 10.79 8.13
CA HIS A 143 1.62 10.63 8.84
C HIS A 143 1.79 9.25 9.48
N GLU A 144 3.01 8.93 9.89
CA GLU A 144 3.35 7.74 10.68
C GLU A 144 2.90 6.42 10.04
N GLY A 145 2.98 6.33 8.70
CA GLY A 145 2.62 5.11 7.98
C GLY A 145 1.13 4.78 7.95
N MET A 146 0.26 5.68 8.38
CA MET A 146 -1.18 5.46 8.41
C MET A 146 -1.79 5.32 7.00
N ASP A 147 -1.05 5.66 5.95
CA ASP A 147 -1.41 5.33 4.57
C ASP A 147 -1.58 3.80 4.38
N PHE A 148 -0.76 2.99 5.05
CA PHE A 148 -0.93 1.54 5.08
C PHE A 148 -2.22 1.15 5.80
N GLN A 149 -2.46 1.71 6.99
CA GLN A 149 -3.59 1.33 7.83
C GLN A 149 -4.93 1.62 7.17
N ILE A 150 -5.07 2.80 6.55
CA ILE A 150 -6.33 3.16 5.87
C ILE A 150 -6.62 2.22 4.70
N ILE A 151 -5.59 1.75 3.99
CA ILE A 151 -5.75 0.79 2.89
C ILE A 151 -6.23 -0.56 3.41
N VAL A 152 -5.55 -1.14 4.40
CA VAL A 152 -5.93 -2.47 4.89
C VAL A 152 -7.28 -2.47 5.57
N ASP A 153 -7.63 -1.41 6.30
CA ASP A 153 -8.96 -1.27 6.89
C ASP A 153 -10.06 -1.15 5.83
N SER A 154 -9.80 -0.42 4.75
CA SER A 154 -10.74 -0.26 3.64
C SER A 154 -10.91 -1.56 2.86
N LEU A 155 -9.82 -2.25 2.55
CA LEU A 155 -9.87 -3.54 1.85
C LEU A 155 -10.58 -4.60 2.69
N ARG A 156 -10.27 -4.68 3.97
CA ARG A 156 -10.93 -5.61 4.90
C ARG A 156 -12.44 -5.39 4.95
N GLU A 157 -12.86 -4.14 5.05
CA GLU A 157 -14.28 -3.77 5.08
C GLU A 157 -14.95 -4.06 3.74
N TYR A 158 -14.35 -3.65 2.63
CA TYR A 158 -14.89 -3.88 1.30
C TYR A 158 -15.06 -5.37 1.00
N LEU A 159 -14.04 -6.18 1.33
CA LEU A 159 -14.03 -7.63 1.08
C LEU A 159 -14.79 -8.42 2.15
N GLN A 160 -15.17 -7.79 3.26
CA GLN A 160 -15.86 -8.42 4.40
C GLN A 160 -15.10 -9.64 4.94
N VAL A 161 -13.81 -9.45 5.18
CA VAL A 161 -12.90 -10.48 5.70
C VAL A 161 -12.26 -10.05 7.01
N SER A 162 -11.76 -11.02 7.78
CA SER A 162 -10.93 -10.78 8.96
C SER A 162 -9.48 -10.96 8.61
N ILE A 163 -8.63 -10.07 9.12
CA ILE A 163 -7.18 -10.13 8.96
C ILE A 163 -6.50 -10.00 10.32
N PRO A 164 -5.28 -10.55 10.48
CA PRO A 164 -4.49 -10.30 11.68
C PRO A 164 -4.03 -8.84 11.72
N ASP A 165 -3.73 -8.34 12.94
CA ASP A 165 -3.17 -7.00 13.11
C ASP A 165 -1.66 -7.02 12.82
N PHE A 166 -1.23 -6.11 11.96
CA PHE A 166 0.20 -5.83 11.79
C PHE A 166 0.68 -4.95 12.94
N ARG A 167 1.65 -5.45 13.72
CA ARG A 167 2.13 -4.80 14.94
C ARG A 167 3.52 -4.20 14.80
N GLY A 168 4.17 -4.39 13.67
CA GLY A 168 5.44 -3.75 13.37
C GLY A 168 5.28 -2.24 13.17
N PRO A 169 6.38 -1.47 13.21
CA PRO A 169 6.36 -0.05 12.92
C PRO A 169 5.75 0.26 11.55
N LEU A 170 4.85 1.22 11.51
CA LEU A 170 4.30 1.77 10.26
C LEU A 170 5.15 2.97 9.83
N VAL A 171 5.58 2.95 8.59
CA VAL A 171 6.42 4.00 7.99
C VAL A 171 5.94 4.35 6.58
#